data_98c9ee100a6caa67ed61fa0c9bf8c070
#
_entry.id   98c9ee100a6caa67ed61fa0c9bf8c070
#
_cell.length_a   1.000
_cell.length_b   1.000
_cell.length_c   1.000
_cell.angle_alpha   90.00
_cell.angle_beta   90.00
_cell.angle_gamma   90.00
#
_symmetry.space_group_name_H-M   'P 1'
#
loop_
_entity.id
_entity.type
_entity.pdbx_description
1 polymer ?
#
loop_
_entity_poly.entity_id
_entity_poly.type
_entity_poly.pdbx_seq_one_letter_code
_entity_poly.pdbx_strand_id
1 'polypeptide(L)'
;VGGYKVVKVHNGEQYEIDRFTAMSQRLRGYAMRMTVSGGLAQPLTQFLASIALAVVITIAVVQSSSDQTTVGGFVAFVTSMLLIISPLKHLMDVNQPLQRGMTAAELIFGLIDEPSEPEGGGKPLERARGEVEFRDASFTYGANATHNRHTLDRVSFKVAPGEMVALAGPSGSGKTTLVNLLPRFFDPTGGAILVDGVALPEYDLHALRSQIAMVSQDVVLFNDTVANNVAYGQAADPEKVKAALRAANLWDTVETMPNGIDTLVGDNGMMLSGGQRQRLAIARAIYKDAPILILDEATSALDSESERHVQAALETLMKGRTTLVIAHRLSTIERANRILVMEAGRIVESGSHRQLLQQDGLYAHLHRIQFQQNAA
;
A
#
# COMPACT_ATOMS: atom_id res chain seq x y z
N VAL A 1 -19.92 2.25 0.19
CA VAL A 1 -21.17 1.60 -0.26
C VAL A 1 -20.92 0.21 -0.88
N GLY A 2 -19.68 -0.32 -0.80
CA GLY A 2 -19.32 -1.62 -1.38
C GLY A 2 -20.07 -2.84 -0.80
N GLY A 3 -20.56 -2.77 0.45
CA GLY A 3 -21.18 -3.90 1.14
C GLY A 3 -22.73 -3.99 1.08
N TYR A 4 -23.41 -3.14 0.31
CA TYR A 4 -24.87 -3.06 0.35
C TYR A 4 -25.58 -4.38 -0.02
N LYS A 5 -25.00 -5.18 -0.92
CA LYS A 5 -25.56 -6.49 -1.30
C LYS A 5 -25.54 -7.47 -0.13
N VAL A 6 -24.47 -7.47 0.66
CA VAL A 6 -24.34 -8.31 1.85
C VAL A 6 -25.37 -7.91 2.91
N VAL A 7 -25.48 -6.59 3.16
CA VAL A 7 -26.48 -6.05 4.11
C VAL A 7 -27.88 -6.50 3.71
N LYS A 8 -28.25 -6.37 2.42
CA LYS A 8 -29.58 -6.77 1.93
C LYS A 8 -29.83 -8.27 2.00
N VAL A 9 -28.85 -9.10 1.59
CA VAL A 9 -29.00 -10.57 1.61
C VAL A 9 -29.15 -11.11 3.04
N HIS A 10 -28.47 -10.46 3.99
CA HIS A 10 -28.52 -10.88 5.40
C HIS A 10 -29.59 -10.13 6.24
N ASN A 11 -30.44 -9.28 5.61
CA ASN A 11 -31.42 -8.42 6.31
C ASN A 11 -30.77 -7.63 7.45
N GLY A 12 -29.55 -7.14 7.20
CA GLY A 12 -28.70 -6.48 8.20
C GLY A 12 -28.96 -4.98 8.35
N GLU A 13 -30.04 -4.44 7.75
CA GLU A 13 -30.33 -3.00 7.74
C GLU A 13 -30.46 -2.45 9.16
N GLN A 14 -31.20 -3.15 10.04
CA GLN A 14 -31.37 -2.68 11.42
C GLN A 14 -30.06 -2.66 12.19
N TYR A 15 -29.22 -3.67 12.01
CA TYR A 15 -27.89 -3.73 12.63
C TYR A 15 -27.01 -2.53 12.20
N GLU A 16 -27.00 -2.20 10.91
CA GLU A 16 -26.22 -1.06 10.39
C GLU A 16 -26.80 0.29 10.85
N ILE A 17 -28.13 0.41 10.94
CA ILE A 17 -28.81 1.60 11.49
C ILE A 17 -28.40 1.80 12.95
N ASP A 18 -28.48 0.77 13.77
CA ASP A 18 -28.14 0.83 15.20
C ASP A 18 -26.66 1.19 15.40
N ARG A 19 -25.76 0.58 14.60
CA ARG A 19 -24.34 0.88 14.59
C ARG A 19 -24.04 2.32 14.17
N PHE A 20 -24.68 2.79 13.10
CA PHE A 20 -24.55 4.17 12.64
C PHE A 20 -25.07 5.15 13.67
N THR A 21 -26.23 4.86 14.28
CA THR A 21 -26.84 5.68 15.32
C THR A 21 -25.94 5.79 16.55
N ALA A 22 -25.36 4.68 17.00
CA ALA A 22 -24.41 4.67 18.11
C ALA A 22 -23.17 5.51 17.83
N MET A 23 -22.61 5.40 16.59
CA MET A 23 -21.46 6.18 16.17
C MET A 23 -21.80 7.68 16.04
N SER A 24 -22.94 8.00 15.45
CA SER A 24 -23.46 9.37 15.33
C SER A 24 -23.69 10.02 16.69
N GLN A 25 -24.24 9.29 17.66
CA GLN A 25 -24.44 9.77 19.05
C GLN A 25 -23.09 10.04 19.74
N ARG A 26 -22.07 9.20 19.53
CA ARG A 26 -20.70 9.46 20.04
C ARG A 26 -20.11 10.74 19.45
N LEU A 27 -20.19 10.90 18.12
CA LEU A 27 -19.74 12.12 17.44
C LEU A 27 -20.48 13.36 17.95
N ARG A 28 -21.80 13.27 18.11
CA ARG A 28 -22.60 14.35 18.72
C ARG A 28 -22.13 14.66 20.14
N GLY A 29 -21.84 13.64 20.95
CA GLY A 29 -21.30 13.82 22.30
C GLY A 29 -19.98 14.58 22.32
N TYR A 30 -19.05 14.26 21.41
CA TYR A 30 -17.78 15.00 21.26
C TYR A 30 -18.02 16.45 20.77
N ALA A 31 -18.83 16.63 19.72
CA ALA A 31 -19.16 17.95 19.20
C ALA A 31 -19.83 18.83 20.29
N MET A 32 -20.77 18.27 21.05
CA MET A 32 -21.42 18.97 22.15
C MET A 32 -20.43 19.41 23.23
N ARG A 33 -19.51 18.54 23.65
CA ARG A 33 -18.46 18.88 24.63
C ARG A 33 -17.57 20.01 24.13
N MET A 34 -17.16 19.96 22.87
CA MET A 34 -16.36 21.02 22.26
C MET A 34 -17.13 22.35 22.22
N THR A 35 -18.39 22.31 21.80
CA THR A 35 -19.24 23.50 21.71
C THR A 35 -19.54 24.09 23.08
N VAL A 36 -19.87 23.26 24.09
CA VAL A 36 -20.13 23.73 25.45
C VAL A 36 -18.86 24.30 26.09
N SER A 37 -17.71 23.61 25.97
CA SER A 37 -16.44 24.11 26.52
C SER A 37 -16.01 25.44 25.88
N GLY A 38 -16.12 25.55 24.55
CA GLY A 38 -15.82 26.79 23.84
C GLY A 38 -16.86 27.89 24.07
N GLY A 39 -18.15 27.50 24.11
CA GLY A 39 -19.25 28.43 24.25
C GLY A 39 -19.44 29.03 25.67
N LEU A 40 -19.02 28.31 26.73
CA LEU A 40 -19.10 28.80 28.12
C LEU A 40 -17.96 29.79 28.47
N ALA A 41 -16.82 29.69 27.82
CA ALA A 41 -15.70 30.56 28.10
C ALA A 41 -16.05 32.03 27.87
N GLN A 42 -16.78 32.35 26.79
CA GLN A 42 -17.14 33.74 26.43
C GLN A 42 -18.13 34.39 27.40
N PRO A 43 -19.30 33.76 27.74
CA PRO A 43 -20.21 34.33 28.75
C PRO A 43 -19.55 34.48 30.12
N LEU A 44 -18.74 33.54 30.55
CA LEU A 44 -18.04 33.62 31.83
C LEU A 44 -17.06 34.79 31.88
N THR A 45 -16.29 34.97 30.81
CA THR A 45 -15.36 36.09 30.70
C THR A 45 -16.11 37.44 30.68
N GLN A 46 -17.24 37.54 29.96
CA GLN A 46 -18.08 38.75 29.96
C GLN A 46 -18.68 39.03 31.34
N PHE A 47 -19.12 38.00 32.05
CA PHE A 47 -19.66 38.13 33.38
C PHE A 47 -18.60 38.65 34.37
N LEU A 48 -17.40 38.08 34.36
CA LEU A 48 -16.27 38.56 35.18
C LEU A 48 -15.84 39.99 34.82
N ALA A 49 -15.80 40.31 33.54
CA ALA A 49 -15.48 41.65 33.07
C ALA A 49 -16.56 42.67 33.52
N SER A 50 -17.85 42.31 33.52
CA SER A 50 -18.95 43.16 34.00
C SER A 50 -18.85 43.40 35.50
N ILE A 51 -18.50 42.42 36.30
CA ILE A 51 -18.25 42.59 37.74
C ILE A 51 -17.06 43.53 37.97
N ALA A 52 -15.93 43.30 37.29
CA ALA A 52 -14.77 44.18 37.41
C ALA A 52 -15.09 45.63 37.03
N LEU A 53 -15.85 45.82 35.94
CA LEU A 53 -16.32 47.13 35.50
C LEU A 53 -17.19 47.79 36.55
N ALA A 54 -18.18 47.04 37.12
CA ALA A 54 -19.05 47.57 38.17
C ALA A 54 -18.27 48.01 39.40
N VAL A 55 -17.28 47.25 39.84
CA VAL A 55 -16.39 47.57 40.98
C VAL A 55 -15.60 48.85 40.69
N VAL A 56 -14.99 48.93 39.50
CA VAL A 56 -14.21 50.13 39.12
C VAL A 56 -15.07 51.37 39.01
N ILE A 57 -16.28 51.28 38.41
CA ILE A 57 -17.22 52.38 38.34
C ILE A 57 -17.63 52.83 39.76
N THR A 58 -17.91 51.90 40.67
CA THR A 58 -18.29 52.19 42.06
C THR A 58 -17.13 52.93 42.76
N ILE A 59 -15.90 52.48 42.64
CA ILE A 59 -14.72 53.14 43.21
C ILE A 59 -14.55 54.54 42.62
N ALA A 60 -14.67 54.69 41.33
CA ALA A 60 -14.52 55.97 40.64
C ALA A 60 -15.62 56.99 41.03
N VAL A 61 -16.85 56.53 41.22
CA VAL A 61 -17.97 57.38 41.71
C VAL A 61 -17.71 57.86 43.16
N VAL A 62 -17.25 56.97 44.04
CA VAL A 62 -16.90 57.27 45.42
C VAL A 62 -15.75 58.30 45.48
N GLN A 63 -14.72 58.12 44.66
CA GLN A 63 -13.58 59.06 44.56
C GLN A 63 -13.97 60.41 43.92
N SER A 64 -14.88 60.41 42.96
CA SER A 64 -15.39 61.68 42.33
C SER A 64 -16.17 62.58 43.30
N SER A 65 -16.80 61.98 44.32
CA SER A 65 -17.49 62.74 45.36
C SER A 65 -16.55 63.50 46.31
N SER A 66 -15.25 63.28 46.20
CA SER A 66 -14.19 63.93 46.97
C SER A 66 -13.43 65.04 46.16
N ASP A 67 -14.05 65.64 45.16
CA ASP A 67 -13.59 66.85 44.37
C ASP A 67 -12.26 66.68 43.59
N GLN A 68 -11.80 65.48 43.38
CA GLN A 68 -10.50 65.24 42.70
C GLN A 68 -10.60 64.81 41.23
N THR A 69 -11.78 64.55 40.68
CA THR A 69 -11.94 64.10 39.30
C THR A 69 -12.96 64.96 38.53
N THR A 70 -12.61 65.36 37.29
CA THR A 70 -13.55 66.05 36.39
C THR A 70 -14.46 65.01 35.71
N VAL A 71 -15.71 65.42 35.38
CA VAL A 71 -16.68 64.57 34.65
C VAL A 71 -16.10 64.07 33.34
N GLY A 72 -15.30 64.91 32.63
CA GLY A 72 -14.61 64.48 31.39
C GLY A 72 -13.58 63.36 31.61
N GLY A 73 -12.81 63.45 32.72
CA GLY A 73 -11.85 62.38 33.10
C GLY A 73 -12.52 61.02 33.40
N PHE A 74 -13.68 61.09 34.10
CA PHE A 74 -14.47 59.90 34.39
C PHE A 74 -15.01 59.25 33.11
N VAL A 75 -15.61 60.07 32.20
CA VAL A 75 -16.13 59.53 30.92
C VAL A 75 -14.98 58.95 30.07
N ALA A 76 -13.83 59.61 29.98
CA ALA A 76 -12.68 59.14 29.25
C ALA A 76 -12.14 57.82 29.81
N PHE A 77 -12.09 57.65 31.15
CA PHE A 77 -11.67 56.44 31.82
C PHE A 77 -12.59 55.26 31.54
N VAL A 78 -13.92 55.43 31.68
CA VAL A 78 -14.90 54.38 31.37
C VAL A 78 -14.86 54.00 29.90
N THR A 79 -14.75 54.97 29.00
CA THR A 79 -14.65 54.68 27.55
C THR A 79 -13.38 53.91 27.22
N SER A 80 -12.24 54.28 27.77
CA SER A 80 -10.97 53.57 27.58
C SER A 80 -11.03 52.13 28.10
N MET A 81 -11.68 51.92 29.23
CA MET A 81 -11.87 50.59 29.80
C MET A 81 -12.77 49.69 28.93
N LEU A 82 -13.85 50.27 28.39
CA LEU A 82 -14.73 49.54 27.44
C LEU A 82 -13.99 49.18 26.14
N LEU A 83 -13.11 50.05 25.65
CA LEU A 83 -12.31 49.80 24.44
C LEU A 83 -11.30 48.66 24.61
N ILE A 84 -10.86 48.30 25.82
CA ILE A 84 -9.94 47.20 26.10
C ILE A 84 -10.63 45.82 25.96
N ILE A 85 -11.94 45.75 26.19
CA ILE A 85 -12.68 44.49 26.16
C ILE A 85 -12.61 43.80 24.77
N SER A 86 -12.75 44.59 23.70
CA SER A 86 -12.74 44.06 22.33
C SER A 86 -11.38 43.42 21.91
N PRO A 87 -10.23 44.09 22.08
CA PRO A 87 -8.91 43.46 21.81
C PRO A 87 -8.65 42.21 22.66
N LEU A 88 -9.05 42.23 23.94
CA LEU A 88 -8.89 41.09 24.81
C LEU A 88 -9.68 39.86 24.31
N LYS A 89 -10.90 40.09 23.83
CA LYS A 89 -11.72 39.06 23.22
C LYS A 89 -11.06 38.50 21.95
N HIS A 90 -10.55 39.33 21.06
CA HIS A 90 -9.86 38.92 19.85
C HIS A 90 -8.63 38.07 20.15
N LEU A 91 -7.87 38.40 21.20
CA LEU A 91 -6.73 37.58 21.65
C LEU A 91 -7.15 36.17 22.11
N MET A 92 -8.29 36.07 22.81
CA MET A 92 -8.85 34.78 23.22
C MET A 92 -9.33 33.97 22.02
N ASP A 93 -9.98 34.62 21.05
CA ASP A 93 -10.51 33.96 19.85
C ASP A 93 -9.42 33.41 18.93
N VAL A 94 -8.18 33.94 18.98
CA VAL A 94 -7.02 33.41 18.19
C VAL A 94 -6.52 32.09 18.70
N ASN A 95 -6.71 31.75 19.98
CA ASN A 95 -6.16 30.52 20.57
C ASN A 95 -6.70 29.23 19.88
N GLN A 96 -7.99 29.18 19.58
CA GLN A 96 -8.60 28.00 18.96
C GLN A 96 -8.12 27.72 17.52
N PRO A 97 -8.08 28.73 16.60
CA PRO A 97 -7.46 28.57 15.28
C PRO A 97 -5.97 28.18 15.37
N LEU A 98 -5.23 28.77 16.32
CA LEU A 98 -3.82 28.48 16.52
C LEU A 98 -3.62 26.98 16.92
N GLN A 99 -4.37 26.50 17.89
CA GLN A 99 -4.34 25.09 18.30
C GLN A 99 -4.68 24.14 17.15
N ARG A 100 -5.70 24.46 16.36
CA ARG A 100 -6.04 23.66 15.16
C ARG A 100 -4.93 23.70 14.12
N GLY A 101 -4.34 24.87 13.90
CA GLY A 101 -3.22 25.05 12.97
C GLY A 101 -2.00 24.25 13.42
N MET A 102 -1.66 24.26 14.71
CA MET A 102 -0.56 23.47 15.26
C MET A 102 -0.80 21.97 15.08
N THR A 103 -1.98 21.46 15.42
CA THR A 103 -2.30 20.03 15.23
C THR A 103 -2.25 19.63 13.76
N ALA A 104 -2.76 20.45 12.86
CA ALA A 104 -2.68 20.21 11.42
C ALA A 104 -1.22 20.21 10.93
N ALA A 105 -0.41 21.17 11.42
CA ALA A 105 1.01 21.23 11.10
C ALA A 105 1.78 20.00 11.60
N GLU A 106 1.53 19.55 12.83
CA GLU A 106 2.13 18.32 13.39
C GLU A 106 1.83 17.09 12.52
N LEU A 107 0.58 16.94 12.04
CA LEU A 107 0.20 15.84 11.15
C LEU A 107 0.89 15.93 9.79
N ILE A 108 0.97 17.14 9.21
CA ILE A 108 1.61 17.37 7.90
C ILE A 108 3.13 17.15 8.01
N PHE A 109 3.77 17.76 9.00
CA PHE A 109 5.20 17.59 9.20
C PHE A 109 5.56 16.17 9.61
N GLY A 110 4.73 15.48 10.41
CA GLY A 110 4.90 14.07 10.70
C GLY A 110 4.92 13.19 9.44
N LEU A 111 4.11 13.54 8.41
CA LEU A 111 4.15 12.85 7.12
C LEU A 111 5.36 13.27 6.27
N ILE A 112 5.76 14.55 6.30
CA ILE A 112 6.92 15.04 5.55
C ILE A 112 8.23 14.48 6.12
N ASP A 113 8.30 14.34 7.43
CA ASP A 113 9.48 13.85 8.16
C ASP A 113 9.59 12.31 8.17
N GLU A 114 8.58 11.59 7.60
CA GLU A 114 8.72 10.15 7.40
C GLU A 114 9.94 9.85 6.52
N PRO A 115 10.81 8.93 6.93
CA PRO A 115 12.02 8.64 6.17
C PRO A 115 11.65 8.14 4.77
N SER A 116 12.19 8.80 3.75
CA SER A 116 12.06 8.36 2.38
C SER A 116 12.73 7.00 2.16
N GLU A 117 12.27 6.28 1.16
CA GLU A 117 12.88 5.00 0.80
C GLU A 117 14.38 5.18 0.49
N PRO A 118 15.29 4.33 1.02
CA PRO A 118 16.72 4.44 0.76
C PRO A 118 17.05 4.29 -0.73
N GLU A 119 17.75 5.24 -1.32
CA GLU A 119 18.13 5.23 -2.75
C GLU A 119 19.12 4.11 -3.10
N GLY A 120 19.81 3.54 -2.11
CA GLY A 120 20.81 2.50 -2.28
C GLY A 120 22.25 3.04 -2.41
N GLY A 121 23.18 2.15 -2.75
CA GLY A 121 24.62 2.44 -2.82
C GLY A 121 25.08 3.13 -4.10
N GLY A 122 24.16 3.42 -5.02
CA GLY A 122 24.46 4.16 -6.27
C GLY A 122 25.21 3.36 -7.36
N LYS A 123 25.45 2.05 -7.17
CA LYS A 123 26.09 1.22 -8.20
C LYS A 123 25.15 1.06 -9.39
N PRO A 124 25.57 1.45 -10.60
CA PRO A 124 24.72 1.30 -11.78
C PRO A 124 24.56 -0.17 -12.17
N LEU A 125 23.42 -0.50 -12.76
CA LEU A 125 23.13 -1.82 -13.31
C LEU A 125 22.39 -1.65 -14.65
N GLU A 126 23.11 -1.71 -15.76
CA GLU A 126 22.52 -1.52 -17.09
C GLU A 126 21.64 -2.72 -17.48
N ARG A 127 22.19 -3.95 -17.42
CA ARG A 127 21.44 -5.18 -17.64
C ARG A 127 22.01 -6.31 -16.78
N ALA A 128 21.17 -6.88 -15.93
CA ALA A 128 21.56 -8.01 -15.12
C ALA A 128 21.64 -9.29 -15.96
N ARG A 129 22.59 -10.17 -15.62
CA ARG A 129 22.63 -11.55 -16.15
C ARG A 129 21.48 -12.37 -15.57
N GLY A 130 21.03 -11.99 -14.38
CA GLY A 130 19.90 -12.60 -13.70
C GLY A 130 20.27 -13.72 -12.73
N GLU A 131 21.51 -13.79 -12.26
CA GLU A 131 21.86 -14.65 -11.12
C GLU A 131 21.30 -14.05 -9.84
N VAL A 132 20.51 -14.80 -9.07
CA VAL A 132 19.94 -14.38 -7.79
C VAL A 132 20.42 -15.32 -6.70
N GLU A 133 20.94 -14.78 -5.59
CA GLU A 133 21.43 -15.56 -4.47
C GLU A 133 20.92 -15.00 -3.14
N PHE A 134 20.32 -15.87 -2.33
CA PHE A 134 19.96 -15.59 -0.94
C PHE A 134 20.98 -16.28 -0.04
N ARG A 135 21.60 -15.52 0.89
CA ARG A 135 22.60 -16.02 1.85
C ARG A 135 22.10 -15.78 3.27
N ASP A 136 21.63 -16.82 3.92
CA ASP A 136 21.10 -16.81 5.28
C ASP A 136 20.11 -15.65 5.54
N ALA A 137 19.32 -15.33 4.52
CA ALA A 137 18.37 -14.24 4.55
C ALA A 137 17.30 -14.48 5.61
N SER A 138 17.17 -13.56 6.54
CA SER A 138 16.16 -13.57 7.60
C SER A 138 15.35 -12.31 7.56
N PHE A 139 14.05 -12.40 7.89
CA PHE A 139 13.16 -11.24 7.89
C PHE A 139 12.03 -11.37 8.90
N THR A 140 11.70 -10.24 9.54
CA THR A 140 10.57 -10.11 10.48
C THR A 140 9.85 -8.79 10.23
N TYR A 141 8.52 -8.80 10.12
CA TYR A 141 7.72 -7.58 10.02
C TYR A 141 7.64 -6.86 11.37
N GLY A 142 7.90 -5.54 11.37
CA GLY A 142 7.72 -4.64 12.51
C GLY A 142 8.80 -4.75 13.58
N ALA A 143 9.31 -3.60 14.02
CA ALA A 143 10.34 -3.50 15.08
C ALA A 143 9.85 -3.94 16.48
N ASN A 144 8.53 -4.11 16.66
CA ASN A 144 7.88 -4.45 17.94
C ASN A 144 7.12 -5.78 17.88
N ALA A 145 7.59 -6.76 17.07
CA ALA A 145 6.97 -8.08 17.06
C ALA A 145 7.13 -8.75 18.43
N THR A 146 6.15 -8.54 19.27
CA THR A 146 5.98 -9.20 20.60
C THR A 146 5.93 -10.73 20.51
N HIS A 147 5.94 -11.26 19.29
CA HIS A 147 6.08 -12.69 19.01
C HIS A 147 7.36 -12.87 18.18
N ASN A 148 8.38 -13.41 18.79
CA ASN A 148 9.73 -13.70 18.31
C ASN A 148 9.76 -14.73 17.15
N ARG A 149 8.81 -14.66 16.19
CA ARG A 149 8.69 -15.58 15.07
C ARG A 149 9.14 -14.89 13.80
N HIS A 150 10.31 -15.28 13.32
CA HIS A 150 10.80 -14.84 12.01
C HIS A 150 9.81 -15.27 10.93
N THR A 151 9.49 -14.34 10.01
CA THR A 151 8.71 -14.67 8.81
C THR A 151 9.57 -15.45 7.83
N LEU A 152 10.89 -15.14 7.79
CA LEU A 152 11.93 -15.91 7.09
C LEU A 152 13.10 -16.11 8.06
N ASP A 153 13.62 -17.35 8.11
CA ASP A 153 14.71 -17.73 9.01
C ASP A 153 15.84 -18.43 8.24
N ARG A 154 16.93 -17.67 8.02
CA ARG A 154 18.18 -18.11 7.38
C ARG A 154 17.95 -18.87 6.06
N VAL A 155 17.19 -18.28 5.17
CA VAL A 155 16.90 -18.84 3.86
C VAL A 155 18.12 -18.68 2.96
N SER A 156 18.64 -19.79 2.42
CA SER A 156 19.79 -19.81 1.52
C SER A 156 19.50 -20.64 0.28
N PHE A 157 19.60 -20.04 -0.89
CA PHE A 157 19.54 -20.70 -2.18
C PHE A 157 20.12 -19.78 -3.27
N LYS A 158 20.42 -20.39 -4.42
CA LYS A 158 20.93 -19.66 -5.60
C LYS A 158 20.09 -20.03 -6.81
N VAL A 159 19.78 -19.06 -7.65
CA VAL A 159 19.06 -19.23 -8.93
C VAL A 159 20.00 -18.85 -10.05
N ALA A 160 20.22 -19.74 -11.00
CA ALA A 160 21.07 -19.48 -12.15
C ALA A 160 20.36 -18.59 -13.18
N PRO A 161 21.10 -17.84 -14.02
CA PRO A 161 20.53 -17.08 -15.12
C PRO A 161 19.63 -17.96 -16.00
N GLY A 162 18.38 -17.51 -16.23
CA GLY A 162 17.41 -18.23 -17.03
C GLY A 162 16.76 -19.45 -16.34
N GLU A 163 17.10 -19.74 -15.07
CA GLU A 163 16.47 -20.81 -14.30
C GLU A 163 15.09 -20.39 -13.82
N MET A 164 14.11 -21.31 -13.91
CA MET A 164 12.79 -21.15 -13.32
C MET A 164 12.73 -21.92 -12.01
N VAL A 165 12.55 -21.19 -10.90
CA VAL A 165 12.40 -21.76 -9.55
C VAL A 165 10.99 -21.52 -9.05
N ALA A 166 10.29 -22.61 -8.70
CA ALA A 166 8.96 -22.56 -8.10
C ALA A 166 9.05 -22.59 -6.57
N LEU A 167 8.30 -21.72 -5.92
CA LEU A 167 8.11 -21.71 -4.46
C LEU A 167 6.80 -22.43 -4.13
N ALA A 168 6.89 -23.52 -3.38
CA ALA A 168 5.75 -24.30 -2.89
C ALA A 168 5.70 -24.26 -1.35
N GLY A 169 4.54 -24.54 -0.77
CA GLY A 169 4.38 -24.57 0.69
C GLY A 169 3.02 -24.07 1.15
N PRO A 170 2.63 -24.32 2.40
CA PRO A 170 1.37 -23.89 2.95
C PRO A 170 1.23 -22.36 2.98
N SER A 171 -0.01 -21.86 3.14
CA SER A 171 -0.24 -20.44 3.34
C SER A 171 0.48 -19.94 4.60
N GLY A 172 1.07 -18.75 4.53
CA GLY A 172 1.86 -18.20 5.63
C GLY A 172 3.28 -18.78 5.80
N SER A 173 3.78 -19.62 4.88
CA SER A 173 5.14 -20.16 4.94
C SER A 173 6.24 -19.14 4.58
N GLY A 174 5.89 -17.92 4.14
CA GLY A 174 6.84 -16.85 3.82
C GLY A 174 7.15 -16.65 2.33
N LYS A 175 6.48 -17.35 1.40
CA LYS A 175 6.75 -17.26 -0.06
C LYS A 175 6.67 -15.84 -0.61
N THR A 176 5.56 -15.16 -0.38
CA THR A 176 5.34 -13.78 -0.83
C THR A 176 6.35 -12.81 -0.18
N THR A 177 6.67 -13.02 1.10
CA THR A 177 7.72 -12.24 1.77
C THR A 177 9.07 -12.43 1.11
N LEU A 178 9.44 -13.68 0.79
CA LEU A 178 10.71 -13.99 0.14
C LEU A 178 10.88 -13.25 -1.20
N VAL A 179 9.86 -13.30 -2.07
CA VAL A 179 9.94 -12.64 -3.39
C VAL A 179 9.92 -11.13 -3.28
N ASN A 180 9.27 -10.57 -2.25
CA ASN A 180 9.20 -9.12 -2.01
C ASN A 180 10.51 -8.50 -1.50
N LEU A 181 11.43 -9.32 -0.98
CA LEU A 181 12.77 -8.85 -0.62
C LEU A 181 13.64 -8.57 -1.86
N LEU A 182 13.40 -9.24 -2.99
CA LEU A 182 14.24 -9.10 -4.17
C LEU A 182 14.13 -7.69 -4.82
N PRO A 183 12.94 -7.07 -5.00
CA PRO A 183 12.82 -5.69 -5.44
C PRO A 183 13.10 -4.66 -4.32
N ARG A 184 13.59 -5.10 -3.16
CA ARG A 184 13.83 -4.28 -1.97
C ARG A 184 12.60 -3.48 -1.53
N PHE A 185 11.42 -4.11 -1.51
CA PHE A 185 10.28 -3.52 -0.80
C PHE A 185 10.50 -3.55 0.71
N PHE A 186 11.35 -4.47 1.15
CA PHE A 186 11.87 -4.58 2.51
C PHE A 186 13.33 -5.02 2.44
N ASP A 187 14.16 -4.56 3.36
CA ASP A 187 15.50 -5.07 3.53
C ASP A 187 15.51 -6.27 4.50
N PRO A 188 16.34 -7.30 4.28
CA PRO A 188 16.44 -8.43 5.19
C PRO A 188 16.96 -7.96 6.57
N THR A 189 16.42 -8.54 7.66
CA THR A 189 16.88 -8.26 9.03
C THR A 189 18.18 -8.99 9.38
N GLY A 190 18.60 -9.95 8.55
CA GLY A 190 19.87 -10.68 8.67
C GLY A 190 20.20 -11.40 7.37
N GLY A 191 21.49 -11.72 7.18
CA GLY A 191 21.98 -12.27 5.93
C GLY A 191 22.06 -11.25 4.79
N ALA A 192 22.10 -11.73 3.54
CA ALA A 192 22.19 -10.88 2.35
C ALA A 192 21.45 -11.50 1.15
N ILE A 193 21.01 -10.64 0.23
CA ILE A 193 20.48 -11.02 -1.08
C ILE A 193 21.35 -10.37 -2.13
N LEU A 194 21.76 -11.15 -3.12
CA LEU A 194 22.66 -10.70 -4.17
C LEU A 194 22.02 -10.89 -5.55
N VAL A 195 22.31 -9.97 -6.46
CA VAL A 195 22.06 -10.09 -7.89
C VAL A 195 23.41 -9.99 -8.59
N ASP A 196 23.72 -10.97 -9.43
CA ASP A 196 25.00 -11.08 -10.14
C ASP A 196 26.24 -10.97 -9.22
N GLY A 197 26.13 -11.48 -8.00
CA GLY A 197 27.20 -11.51 -6.99
C GLY A 197 27.36 -10.22 -6.18
N VAL A 198 26.52 -9.19 -6.40
CA VAL A 198 26.54 -7.92 -5.68
C VAL A 198 25.32 -7.81 -4.79
N ALA A 199 25.50 -7.37 -3.54
CA ALA A 199 24.42 -7.22 -2.59
C ALA A 199 23.42 -6.12 -3.03
N LEU A 200 22.12 -6.37 -2.83
CA LEU A 200 21.06 -5.45 -3.28
C LEU A 200 21.24 -4.01 -2.80
N PRO A 201 21.66 -3.75 -1.54
CA PRO A 201 21.84 -2.38 -1.05
C PRO A 201 22.96 -1.59 -1.75
N GLU A 202 23.89 -2.27 -2.43
CA GLU A 202 24.98 -1.59 -3.14
C GLU A 202 24.52 -0.97 -4.47
N TYR A 203 23.43 -1.49 -5.07
CA TYR A 203 22.89 -0.97 -6.31
C TYR A 203 22.12 0.33 -6.09
N ASP A 204 22.06 1.17 -7.13
CA ASP A 204 21.01 2.16 -7.28
C ASP A 204 19.65 1.45 -7.32
N LEU A 205 18.69 1.93 -6.55
CA LEU A 205 17.40 1.25 -6.39
C LEU A 205 16.56 1.24 -7.68
N HIS A 206 16.63 2.34 -8.47
CA HIS A 206 15.93 2.41 -9.74
C HIS A 206 16.58 1.49 -10.76
N ALA A 207 17.93 1.44 -10.82
CA ALA A 207 18.66 0.53 -11.66
C ALA A 207 18.36 -0.93 -11.34
N LEU A 208 18.32 -1.31 -10.06
CA LEU A 208 17.92 -2.65 -9.61
C LEU A 208 16.49 -3.00 -10.03
N ARG A 209 15.54 -2.14 -9.73
CA ARG A 209 14.12 -2.35 -10.05
C ARG A 209 13.81 -2.36 -11.53
N SER A 210 14.64 -1.70 -12.34
CA SER A 210 14.53 -1.79 -13.81
C SER A 210 14.80 -3.21 -14.33
N GLN A 211 15.62 -3.99 -13.61
CA GLN A 211 15.97 -5.38 -13.95
C GLN A 211 14.96 -6.43 -13.47
N ILE A 212 13.91 -6.02 -12.77
CA ILE A 212 12.93 -6.93 -12.18
C ILE A 212 11.54 -6.61 -12.74
N ALA A 213 10.87 -7.56 -13.36
CA ALA A 213 9.45 -7.50 -13.69
C ALA A 213 8.66 -8.31 -12.67
N MET A 214 7.47 -7.86 -12.31
CA MET A 214 6.59 -8.53 -11.37
C MET A 214 5.17 -8.60 -11.93
N VAL A 215 4.57 -9.79 -11.84
CA VAL A 215 3.14 -10.01 -12.08
C VAL A 215 2.55 -10.53 -10.78
N SER A 216 1.75 -9.71 -10.10
CA SER A 216 1.13 -10.03 -8.81
C SER A 216 -0.22 -10.71 -8.99
N GLN A 217 -0.67 -11.38 -7.93
CA GLN A 217 -2.00 -11.98 -7.83
C GLN A 217 -3.09 -10.91 -7.98
N ASP A 218 -2.97 -9.81 -7.22
CA ASP A 218 -3.86 -8.67 -7.33
C ASP A 218 -3.31 -7.71 -8.39
N VAL A 219 -3.95 -7.72 -9.56
CA VAL A 219 -3.56 -6.85 -10.66
C VAL A 219 -4.04 -5.43 -10.40
N VAL A 220 -3.09 -4.51 -10.23
CA VAL A 220 -3.36 -3.08 -10.16
C VAL A 220 -3.25 -2.45 -11.53
N LEU A 221 -4.34 -1.83 -11.99
CA LEU A 221 -4.39 -1.02 -13.21
C LEU A 221 -4.74 0.43 -12.85
N PHE A 222 -4.09 1.35 -13.52
CA PHE A 222 -4.34 2.77 -13.34
C PHE A 222 -5.49 3.22 -14.23
N ASN A 223 -6.25 4.21 -13.79
CA ASN A 223 -7.31 4.84 -14.58
C ASN A 223 -6.69 5.68 -15.72
N ASP A 224 -6.18 5.00 -16.71
CA ASP A 224 -5.45 5.54 -17.85
C ASP A 224 -5.71 4.66 -19.07
N THR A 225 -5.07 4.96 -20.20
CA THR A 225 -5.20 4.19 -21.42
C THR A 225 -4.55 2.80 -21.31
N VAL A 226 -4.93 1.89 -22.23
CA VAL A 226 -4.26 0.59 -22.37
C VAL A 226 -2.76 0.80 -22.60
N ALA A 227 -2.38 1.73 -23.50
CA ALA A 227 -1.00 2.02 -23.84
C ALA A 227 -0.18 2.47 -22.60
N ASN A 228 -0.71 3.42 -21.82
CA ASN A 228 -0.04 3.92 -20.62
C ASN A 228 0.02 2.86 -19.51
N ASN A 229 -0.96 1.98 -19.40
CA ASN A 229 -0.90 0.84 -18.50
C ASN A 229 0.17 -0.18 -18.90
N VAL A 230 0.39 -0.42 -20.20
CA VAL A 230 1.45 -1.32 -20.70
C VAL A 230 2.83 -0.69 -20.51
N ALA A 231 3.00 0.58 -20.91
CA ALA A 231 4.25 1.31 -20.86
C ALA A 231 4.50 2.03 -19.52
N TYR A 232 3.83 1.60 -18.45
CA TYR A 232 3.82 2.32 -17.18
C TYR A 232 5.22 2.74 -16.71
N GLY A 233 5.37 4.04 -16.43
CA GLY A 233 6.66 4.64 -16.02
C GLY A 233 7.61 4.97 -17.18
N GLN A 234 7.22 4.75 -18.44
CA GLN A 234 7.99 5.04 -19.62
C GLN A 234 7.13 5.73 -20.68
N ALA A 235 7.75 6.37 -21.68
CA ALA A 235 7.03 6.85 -22.84
C ALA A 235 6.48 5.66 -23.64
N ALA A 236 5.18 5.69 -23.95
CA ALA A 236 4.55 4.63 -24.71
C ALA A 236 5.00 4.66 -26.18
N ASP A 237 5.70 3.61 -26.61
CA ASP A 237 5.99 3.33 -28.01
C ASP A 237 4.83 2.46 -28.56
N PRO A 238 4.03 2.95 -29.51
CA PRO A 238 2.85 2.22 -30.00
C PRO A 238 3.18 0.85 -30.58
N GLU A 239 4.30 0.69 -31.29
CA GLU A 239 4.65 -0.59 -31.90
C GLU A 239 5.13 -1.60 -30.85
N LYS A 240 5.90 -1.16 -29.85
CA LYS A 240 6.26 -2.02 -28.71
C LYS A 240 5.05 -2.39 -27.85
N VAL A 241 4.11 -1.45 -27.65
CA VAL A 241 2.85 -1.72 -26.94
C VAL A 241 2.05 -2.79 -27.69
N LYS A 242 1.86 -2.66 -29.00
CA LYS A 242 1.19 -3.68 -29.83
C LYS A 242 1.88 -5.03 -29.74
N ALA A 243 3.22 -5.06 -29.85
CA ALA A 243 4.00 -6.29 -29.74
C ALA A 243 3.81 -6.97 -28.38
N ALA A 244 3.83 -6.20 -27.28
CA ALA A 244 3.59 -6.71 -25.93
C ALA A 244 2.15 -7.23 -25.75
N LEU A 245 1.15 -6.54 -26.30
CA LEU A 245 -0.25 -6.98 -26.28
C LEU A 245 -0.48 -8.26 -27.08
N ARG A 246 0.18 -8.40 -28.25
CA ARG A 246 0.15 -9.65 -29.03
C ARG A 246 0.78 -10.80 -28.27
N ALA A 247 1.97 -10.58 -27.68
CA ALA A 247 2.66 -11.59 -26.87
C ALA A 247 1.87 -11.99 -25.61
N ALA A 248 1.03 -11.09 -25.09
CA ALA A 248 0.11 -11.37 -23.98
C ALA A 248 -1.26 -11.91 -24.42
N ASN A 249 -1.47 -12.23 -25.71
CA ASN A 249 -2.75 -12.68 -26.27
C ASN A 249 -3.92 -11.72 -25.96
N LEU A 250 -3.67 -10.41 -25.96
CA LEU A 250 -4.68 -9.38 -25.66
C LEU A 250 -4.96 -8.44 -26.84
N TRP A 251 -4.14 -8.49 -27.91
CA TRP A 251 -4.24 -7.57 -29.04
C TRP A 251 -5.60 -7.58 -29.71
N ASP A 252 -6.14 -8.77 -30.04
CA ASP A 252 -7.42 -8.91 -30.74
C ASP A 252 -8.57 -8.25 -29.95
N THR A 253 -8.52 -8.32 -28.62
CA THR A 253 -9.47 -7.65 -27.76
C THR A 253 -9.31 -6.12 -27.81
N VAL A 254 -8.07 -5.64 -27.74
CA VAL A 254 -7.78 -4.19 -27.73
C VAL A 254 -8.08 -3.56 -29.08
N GLU A 255 -7.79 -4.26 -30.18
CA GLU A 255 -8.07 -3.79 -31.54
C GLU A 255 -9.57 -3.55 -31.78
N THR A 256 -10.45 -4.31 -31.13
CA THR A 256 -11.92 -4.13 -31.22
C THR A 256 -12.45 -3.05 -30.28
N MET A 257 -11.65 -2.47 -29.41
CA MET A 257 -12.07 -1.37 -28.53
C MET A 257 -12.24 -0.05 -29.31
N PRO A 258 -13.13 0.85 -28.89
CA PRO A 258 -13.46 2.08 -29.63
C PRO A 258 -12.25 2.95 -29.99
N ASN A 259 -11.25 3.03 -29.12
CA ASN A 259 -10.02 3.82 -29.30
C ASN A 259 -8.75 2.94 -29.34
N GLY A 260 -8.88 1.62 -29.54
CA GLY A 260 -7.72 0.71 -29.56
C GLY A 260 -6.87 0.84 -28.31
N ILE A 261 -5.56 1.07 -28.49
CA ILE A 261 -4.59 1.22 -27.38
C ILE A 261 -4.83 2.49 -26.53
N ASP A 262 -5.54 3.49 -27.05
CA ASP A 262 -5.87 4.73 -26.34
C ASP A 262 -7.18 4.63 -25.55
N THR A 263 -7.80 3.45 -25.50
CA THR A 263 -9.00 3.20 -24.69
C THR A 263 -8.66 3.27 -23.22
N LEU A 264 -9.45 4.06 -22.46
CA LEU A 264 -9.38 4.11 -20.99
C LEU A 264 -9.87 2.80 -20.38
N VAL A 265 -9.14 2.26 -19.41
CA VAL A 265 -9.51 1.00 -18.74
C VAL A 265 -10.39 1.20 -17.50
N GLY A 266 -10.59 2.44 -17.06
CA GLY A 266 -11.33 2.81 -15.86
C GLY A 266 -10.58 2.52 -14.55
N ASP A 267 -11.19 2.87 -13.42
CA ASP A 267 -10.60 2.66 -12.11
C ASP A 267 -10.33 1.18 -11.87
N ASN A 268 -9.06 0.85 -11.60
CA ASN A 268 -8.58 -0.52 -11.42
C ASN A 268 -9.01 -1.50 -12.54
N GLY A 269 -9.17 -0.99 -13.77
CA GLY A 269 -9.53 -1.80 -14.93
C GLY A 269 -10.96 -2.34 -14.90
N MET A 270 -11.91 -1.62 -14.30
CA MET A 270 -13.32 -2.07 -14.19
C MET A 270 -13.99 -2.37 -15.54
N MET A 271 -13.47 -1.81 -16.64
CA MET A 271 -13.97 -2.06 -17.99
C MET A 271 -13.46 -3.37 -18.60
N LEU A 272 -12.54 -4.06 -17.93
CA LEU A 272 -11.90 -5.29 -18.39
C LEU A 272 -12.36 -6.50 -17.57
N SER A 273 -12.45 -7.67 -18.21
CA SER A 273 -12.64 -8.94 -17.50
C SER A 273 -11.41 -9.27 -16.63
N GLY A 274 -11.55 -10.20 -15.68
CA GLY A 274 -10.41 -10.66 -14.85
C GLY A 274 -9.24 -11.15 -15.70
N GLY A 275 -9.49 -11.98 -16.71
CA GLY A 275 -8.47 -12.48 -17.62
C GLY A 275 -7.84 -11.40 -18.51
N GLN A 276 -8.62 -10.38 -18.91
CA GLN A 276 -8.08 -9.24 -19.66
C GLN A 276 -7.17 -8.38 -18.80
N ARG A 277 -7.55 -8.10 -17.53
CA ARG A 277 -6.69 -7.38 -16.58
C ARG A 277 -5.36 -8.10 -16.37
N GLN A 278 -5.42 -9.42 -16.18
CA GLN A 278 -4.23 -10.25 -16.01
C GLN A 278 -3.30 -10.18 -17.23
N ARG A 279 -3.86 -10.37 -18.44
CA ARG A 279 -3.09 -10.28 -19.69
C ARG A 279 -2.50 -8.88 -19.91
N LEU A 280 -3.19 -7.82 -19.47
CA LEU A 280 -2.66 -6.46 -19.52
C LEU A 280 -1.45 -6.30 -18.56
N ALA A 281 -1.50 -6.88 -17.35
CA ALA A 281 -0.36 -6.89 -16.43
C ALA A 281 0.82 -7.71 -17.00
N ILE A 282 0.55 -8.83 -17.68
CA ILE A 282 1.57 -9.60 -18.39
C ILE A 282 2.17 -8.78 -19.54
N ALA A 283 1.35 -8.06 -20.32
CA ALA A 283 1.85 -7.17 -21.38
C ALA A 283 2.77 -6.08 -20.82
N ARG A 284 2.44 -5.49 -19.67
CA ARG A 284 3.31 -4.56 -18.91
C ARG A 284 4.67 -5.19 -18.58
N ALA A 285 4.68 -6.42 -18.09
CA ALA A 285 5.91 -7.14 -17.76
C ALA A 285 6.74 -7.48 -19.02
N ILE A 286 6.09 -7.82 -20.13
CA ILE A 286 6.74 -8.06 -21.43
C ILE A 286 7.36 -6.76 -21.97
N TYR A 287 6.62 -5.64 -21.93
CA TYR A 287 7.09 -4.33 -22.38
C TYR A 287 8.32 -3.87 -21.61
N LYS A 288 8.36 -4.11 -20.30
CA LYS A 288 9.49 -3.78 -19.43
C LYS A 288 10.77 -4.54 -19.80
N ASP A 289 10.67 -5.74 -20.36
CA ASP A 289 11.76 -6.62 -20.81
C ASP A 289 12.89 -6.84 -19.77
N ALA A 290 12.51 -7.01 -18.51
CA ALA A 290 13.45 -7.24 -17.43
C ALA A 290 13.99 -8.69 -17.44
N PRO A 291 15.29 -8.92 -17.12
CA PRO A 291 15.89 -10.26 -17.09
C PRO A 291 15.45 -11.12 -15.91
N ILE A 292 14.96 -10.52 -14.83
CA ILE A 292 14.46 -11.23 -13.64
C ILE A 292 12.95 -11.05 -13.57
N LEU A 293 12.24 -12.13 -13.35
CA LEU A 293 10.77 -12.18 -13.31
C LEU A 293 10.29 -12.77 -11.98
N ILE A 294 9.35 -12.09 -11.36
CA ILE A 294 8.61 -12.55 -10.19
C ILE A 294 7.17 -12.76 -10.61
N LEU A 295 6.64 -13.98 -10.38
CA LEU A 295 5.25 -14.32 -10.62
C LEU A 295 4.61 -14.74 -9.30
N ASP A 296 3.59 -14.01 -8.85
CA ASP A 296 2.80 -14.35 -7.67
C ASP A 296 1.37 -14.70 -8.11
N GLU A 297 1.04 -15.97 -8.06
CA GLU A 297 -0.28 -16.59 -8.30
C GLU A 297 -1.17 -15.95 -9.39
N ALA A 298 -0.66 -15.87 -10.59
CA ALA A 298 -1.25 -15.10 -11.68
C ALA A 298 -2.59 -15.64 -12.27
N THR A 299 -3.26 -16.66 -11.72
CA THR A 299 -4.36 -17.35 -12.45
C THR A 299 -5.53 -17.84 -11.60
N SER A 300 -5.68 -17.44 -10.33
CA SER A 300 -6.84 -17.83 -9.53
C SER A 300 -8.12 -17.11 -9.99
N ALA A 301 -9.22 -17.83 -10.15
CA ALA A 301 -10.57 -17.34 -10.49
C ALA A 301 -10.82 -16.91 -11.95
N LEU A 302 -10.15 -17.51 -12.94
CA LEU A 302 -10.45 -17.31 -14.37
C LEU A 302 -11.27 -18.46 -14.94
N ASP A 303 -12.08 -18.16 -15.96
CA ASP A 303 -12.71 -19.16 -16.81
C ASP A 303 -11.66 -19.95 -17.64
N SER A 304 -11.97 -21.16 -18.05
CA SER A 304 -11.01 -22.08 -18.69
C SER A 304 -10.41 -21.55 -20.01
N GLU A 305 -11.11 -20.70 -20.75
CA GLU A 305 -10.60 -20.09 -21.96
C GLU A 305 -9.62 -18.98 -21.67
N SER A 306 -10.00 -18.02 -20.79
CA SER A 306 -9.13 -16.96 -20.31
C SER A 306 -7.87 -17.52 -19.66
N GLU A 307 -8.00 -18.61 -18.92
CA GLU A 307 -6.86 -19.32 -18.30
C GLU A 307 -5.84 -19.80 -19.33
N ARG A 308 -6.28 -20.44 -20.42
CA ARG A 308 -5.36 -20.90 -21.48
C ARG A 308 -4.59 -19.74 -22.11
N HIS A 309 -5.27 -18.61 -22.37
CA HIS A 309 -4.64 -17.42 -22.92
C HIS A 309 -3.62 -16.82 -21.97
N VAL A 310 -3.95 -16.72 -20.68
CA VAL A 310 -3.03 -16.22 -19.64
C VAL A 310 -1.82 -17.15 -19.50
N GLN A 311 -2.03 -18.48 -19.49
CA GLN A 311 -0.95 -19.46 -19.40
C GLN A 311 0.03 -19.35 -20.58
N ALA A 312 -0.48 -19.24 -21.81
CA ALA A 312 0.36 -19.06 -23.00
C ALA A 312 1.15 -17.74 -22.97
N ALA A 313 0.54 -16.66 -22.46
CA ALA A 313 1.19 -15.39 -22.27
C ALA A 313 2.32 -15.47 -21.21
N LEU A 314 2.08 -16.14 -20.08
CA LEU A 314 3.08 -16.39 -19.05
C LEU A 314 4.26 -17.23 -19.58
N GLU A 315 4.00 -18.28 -20.36
CA GLU A 315 5.04 -19.09 -20.99
C GLU A 315 5.93 -18.26 -21.93
N THR A 316 5.31 -17.34 -22.66
CA THR A 316 6.04 -16.39 -23.52
C THR A 316 6.88 -15.42 -22.69
N LEU A 317 6.32 -14.89 -21.60
CA LEU A 317 7.01 -14.00 -20.69
C LEU A 317 8.21 -14.64 -19.99
N MET A 318 8.12 -15.91 -19.59
CA MET A 318 9.18 -16.63 -18.87
C MET A 318 10.40 -17.01 -19.73
N LYS A 319 10.26 -17.10 -21.05
CA LYS A 319 11.34 -17.53 -21.94
C LYS A 319 12.61 -16.69 -21.81
N GLY A 320 13.73 -17.35 -21.48
CA GLY A 320 15.05 -16.70 -21.37
C GLY A 320 15.23 -15.77 -20.17
N ARG A 321 14.31 -15.78 -19.20
CA ARG A 321 14.37 -14.96 -17.99
C ARG A 321 14.54 -15.82 -16.75
N THR A 322 15.31 -15.31 -15.78
CA THR A 322 15.37 -15.91 -14.45
C THR A 322 14.04 -15.69 -13.76
N THR A 323 13.36 -16.76 -13.37
CA THR A 323 11.98 -16.67 -12.89
C THR A 323 11.84 -17.26 -11.49
N LEU A 324 11.33 -16.46 -10.57
CA LEU A 324 10.83 -16.90 -9.27
C LEU A 324 9.30 -16.91 -9.33
N VAL A 325 8.68 -18.07 -9.15
CA VAL A 325 7.22 -18.21 -9.23
C VAL A 325 6.65 -18.79 -7.95
N ILE A 326 5.70 -18.08 -7.33
CA ILE A 326 4.84 -18.64 -6.30
C ILE A 326 3.74 -19.40 -7.03
N ALA A 327 3.82 -20.73 -7.00
CA ALA A 327 2.96 -21.55 -7.83
C ALA A 327 1.83 -22.19 -7.00
N HIS A 328 0.61 -21.92 -7.43
CA HIS A 328 -0.60 -22.57 -6.93
C HIS A 328 -1.18 -23.57 -7.94
N ARG A 329 -0.56 -23.71 -9.13
CA ARG A 329 -0.98 -24.64 -10.18
C ARG A 329 0.08 -25.67 -10.47
N LEU A 330 -0.40 -26.92 -10.62
CA LEU A 330 0.45 -28.07 -10.90
C LEU A 330 1.27 -27.88 -12.18
N SER A 331 0.64 -27.40 -13.25
CA SER A 331 1.30 -27.20 -14.55
C SER A 331 2.49 -26.22 -14.49
N THR A 332 2.44 -25.23 -13.62
CA THR A 332 3.54 -24.28 -13.40
C THR A 332 4.66 -24.94 -12.59
N ILE A 333 4.30 -25.72 -11.57
CA ILE A 333 5.25 -26.42 -10.69
C ILE A 333 6.00 -27.52 -11.47
N GLU A 334 5.30 -28.30 -12.28
CA GLU A 334 5.88 -29.41 -13.06
C GLU A 334 6.93 -28.95 -14.08
N ARG A 335 6.78 -27.72 -14.59
CA ARG A 335 7.69 -27.14 -15.58
C ARG A 335 8.89 -26.43 -14.95
N ALA A 336 8.88 -26.19 -13.65
CA ALA A 336 9.99 -25.54 -12.96
C ALA A 336 11.26 -26.41 -13.03
N ASN A 337 12.40 -25.79 -13.28
CA ASN A 337 13.69 -26.45 -13.23
C ASN A 337 13.96 -27.00 -11.83
N ARG A 338 13.51 -26.25 -10.81
CA ARG A 338 13.66 -26.60 -9.40
C ARG A 338 12.49 -26.05 -8.59
N ILE A 339 12.10 -26.78 -7.58
CA ILE A 339 11.07 -26.42 -6.62
C ILE A 339 11.74 -26.26 -5.25
N LEU A 340 11.44 -25.17 -4.57
CA LEU A 340 11.81 -24.91 -3.18
C LEU A 340 10.54 -25.01 -2.34
N VAL A 341 10.52 -25.94 -1.40
CA VAL A 341 9.39 -26.12 -0.49
C VAL A 341 9.66 -25.38 0.79
N MET A 342 8.76 -24.48 1.13
CA MET A 342 8.88 -23.62 2.31
C MET A 342 7.91 -24.04 3.40
N GLU A 343 8.39 -24.11 4.63
CA GLU A 343 7.59 -24.29 5.82
C GLU A 343 8.13 -23.41 6.96
N ALA A 344 7.23 -22.68 7.63
CA ALA A 344 7.56 -21.83 8.78
C ALA A 344 8.78 -20.90 8.55
N GLY A 345 8.88 -20.32 7.36
CA GLY A 345 9.95 -19.36 7.00
C GLY A 345 11.28 -19.99 6.58
N ARG A 346 11.34 -21.32 6.41
CA ARG A 346 12.56 -22.06 6.01
C ARG A 346 12.32 -22.86 4.75
N ILE A 347 13.38 -23.14 3.99
CA ILE A 347 13.35 -24.12 2.92
C ILE A 347 13.59 -25.49 3.55
N VAL A 348 12.62 -26.39 3.40
CA VAL A 348 12.66 -27.76 3.98
C VAL A 348 12.97 -28.81 2.93
N GLU A 349 12.60 -28.58 1.67
CA GLU A 349 12.90 -29.48 0.56
C GLU A 349 13.30 -28.68 -0.68
N SER A 350 14.16 -29.26 -1.52
CA SER A 350 14.57 -28.67 -2.80
C SER A 350 14.87 -29.78 -3.80
N GLY A 351 14.27 -29.67 -4.99
CA GLY A 351 14.48 -30.69 -6.06
C GLY A 351 13.56 -30.44 -7.25
N SER A 352 13.64 -31.32 -8.24
CA SER A 352 12.68 -31.37 -9.34
C SER A 352 11.36 -31.99 -8.87
N HIS A 353 10.27 -31.75 -9.61
CA HIS A 353 8.95 -32.35 -9.35
C HIS A 353 9.02 -33.85 -9.11
N ARG A 354 9.72 -34.61 -9.98
CA ARG A 354 9.87 -36.06 -9.86
C ARG A 354 10.65 -36.48 -8.61
N GLN A 355 11.74 -35.80 -8.29
CA GLN A 355 12.54 -36.09 -7.09
C GLN A 355 11.74 -35.88 -5.81
N LEU A 356 11.02 -34.73 -5.70
CA LEU A 356 10.25 -34.43 -4.50
C LEU A 356 9.04 -35.36 -4.31
N LEU A 357 8.41 -35.82 -5.40
CA LEU A 357 7.36 -36.86 -5.30
C LEU A 357 7.91 -38.20 -4.78
N GLN A 358 9.13 -38.57 -5.20
CA GLN A 358 9.76 -39.83 -4.74
C GLN A 358 10.20 -39.79 -3.28
N GLN A 359 10.51 -38.58 -2.75
CA GLN A 359 10.89 -38.40 -1.35
C GLN A 359 9.71 -38.55 -0.38
N ASP A 360 8.48 -38.53 -0.89
CA ASP A 360 7.22 -38.61 -0.12
C ASP A 360 7.15 -37.67 1.09
N GLY A 361 7.76 -36.48 0.94
CA GLY A 361 7.85 -35.47 1.96
C GLY A 361 6.67 -34.48 1.93
N LEU A 362 6.91 -33.28 2.42
CA LEU A 362 5.91 -32.18 2.48
C LEU A 362 5.37 -31.85 1.09
N TYR A 363 6.25 -31.78 0.07
CA TYR A 363 5.82 -31.55 -1.31
C TYR A 363 4.82 -32.60 -1.81
N ALA A 364 5.12 -33.88 -1.63
CA ALA A 364 4.24 -34.94 -2.05
C ALA A 364 2.88 -34.90 -1.31
N HIS A 365 2.91 -34.55 -0.03
CA HIS A 365 1.69 -34.34 0.75
C HIS A 365 0.84 -33.18 0.21
N LEU A 366 1.44 -32.01 -0.04
CA LEU A 366 0.76 -30.86 -0.63
C LEU A 366 0.22 -31.15 -2.02
N HIS A 367 0.99 -31.88 -2.83
CA HIS A 367 0.57 -32.33 -4.16
C HIS A 367 -0.68 -33.20 -4.08
N ARG A 368 -0.74 -34.17 -3.18
CA ARG A 368 -1.93 -35.01 -2.96
C ARG A 368 -3.17 -34.20 -2.55
N ILE A 369 -3.00 -33.26 -1.64
CA ILE A 369 -4.14 -32.44 -1.17
C ILE A 369 -4.67 -31.49 -2.24
N GLN A 370 -3.78 -30.75 -2.92
CA GLN A 370 -4.19 -29.68 -3.84
C GLN A 370 -4.59 -30.18 -5.23
N PHE A 371 -4.00 -31.29 -5.69
CA PHE A 371 -4.07 -31.66 -7.10
C PHE A 371 -4.75 -33.01 -7.37
N GLN A 372 -4.85 -33.93 -6.40
CA GLN A 372 -5.63 -35.17 -6.55
C GLN A 372 -7.13 -34.97 -6.29
N GLN A 373 -7.55 -33.91 -5.55
CA GLN A 373 -8.97 -33.61 -5.37
C GLN A 373 -9.62 -32.97 -6.65
N ASN A 374 -8.83 -32.54 -7.64
CA ASN A 374 -9.34 -32.00 -8.90
C ASN A 374 -9.47 -33.07 -10.01
N ALA A 375 -9.14 -34.33 -9.73
CA ALA A 375 -9.21 -35.45 -10.69
C ALA A 375 -10.39 -36.41 -10.42
N ALA A 376 -11.20 -36.12 -9.42
CA ALA A 376 -12.46 -36.81 -9.11
C ALA A 376 -13.64 -35.87 -9.36
#